data_44e32b25437e3b6f62813255dd061811
#
_entry.id   44e32b25437e3b6f62813255dd061811
#
_cell.length_a   1.000
_cell.length_b   1.000
_cell.length_c   1.000
_cell.angle_alpha   90.00
_cell.angle_beta   90.00
_cell.angle_gamma   90.00
#
_symmetry.space_group_name_H-M   'P 1'
#
loop_
_entity.id
_entity.type
_entity.pdbx_description
1 polymer ?
#
loop_
_entity_poly.entity_id
_entity_poly.type
_entity_poly.pdbx_seq_one_letter_code
_entity_poly.pdbx_strand_id
1 'polypeptide(L)'
;MKNRLLEKRALDSRLTSPDVTAKEKWLGYLLGPSGALLLNAVLATYLNVYYTDVLNLTTVWDGAFLAVFPIVSKIIDAVTNIVMGYIIDRTRTKQGKARPWLLLSAPLVAVTGILLFTVPSGNRTVQVIWVMLSYNLFYSFAYTIYNMSHNLMVPLSTRNTEQRGSLSVFNQISTIMMSGIIVALIFPMLIMPQLGVDKSKWIVTMSILSCIALPLTLMEYYFTKERITLEGGEQKKDSVAMVTQLKAIFSDKYMIIIFIYFLIFTVGSTIKNISLVYFSNYVLGTYNDGKTQTMLSVIGGIPMGIGIFAVWPLAKKFGKRNLTAIGFIFYAVGSAICWLAPTNMVIVLIGQFIKNIGGLPCSYVFMALFADVLDHVEWKNGFRCDGIAMSIYNTIAVASVGICTGIFNLILSKSGYAAPYTNAAGQLIAVQSASVKSAITFTFVGLETITGIVLAILLLFLNVEKNIAKEQEEIKQRNGETTE
;
A
#
# COMPACT_ATOMS: atom_id res chain seq x y z
N MET A 1 -13.52 15.78 -29.35
CA MET A 1 -13.21 14.83 -30.45
C MET A 1 -13.91 13.51 -30.14
N LYS A 2 -14.90 13.09 -30.97
CA LYS A 2 -15.51 11.76 -30.88
C LYS A 2 -14.42 10.73 -31.27
N ASN A 3 -13.98 9.96 -30.35
CA ASN A 3 -12.88 9.01 -30.58
C ASN A 3 -13.45 7.75 -31.25
N ARG A 4 -13.50 7.74 -32.61
CA ARG A 4 -14.02 6.63 -33.44
C ARG A 4 -13.43 5.25 -33.08
N LEU A 5 -12.25 5.22 -32.47
CA LEU A 5 -11.61 3.98 -32.04
C LEU A 5 -12.37 3.30 -30.88
N LEU A 6 -12.87 4.06 -29.91
CA LEU A 6 -13.61 3.55 -28.75
C LEU A 6 -15.08 3.19 -29.07
N GLU A 7 -15.54 3.45 -30.29
CA GLU A 7 -16.90 3.09 -30.78
C GLU A 7 -16.97 1.69 -31.41
N LYS A 8 -15.83 1.00 -31.56
CA LYS A 8 -15.79 -0.35 -32.16
C LYS A 8 -16.42 -1.38 -31.20
N ARG A 9 -17.33 -2.22 -31.71
CA ARG A 9 -17.99 -3.33 -30.98
C ARG A 9 -16.99 -4.28 -30.31
N ALA A 10 -15.80 -4.44 -30.87
CA ALA A 10 -14.74 -5.27 -30.30
C ALA A 10 -14.25 -4.80 -28.92
N LEU A 11 -14.45 -3.51 -28.58
CA LEU A 11 -14.07 -2.89 -27.33
C LEU A 11 -15.24 -2.77 -26.33
N ASP A 12 -16.42 -3.28 -26.67
CA ASP A 12 -17.55 -3.30 -25.75
C ASP A 12 -17.31 -4.30 -24.59
N SER A 13 -17.95 -4.03 -23.44
CA SER A 13 -17.98 -4.99 -22.34
C SER A 13 -18.61 -6.31 -22.80
N ARG A 14 -18.04 -7.43 -22.34
CA ARG A 14 -18.60 -8.76 -22.56
C ARG A 14 -19.81 -9.05 -21.68
N LEU A 15 -20.23 -8.09 -20.87
CA LEU A 15 -21.37 -8.17 -19.98
C LEU A 15 -22.58 -7.46 -20.57
N THR A 16 -23.63 -8.20 -20.80
CA THR A 16 -24.91 -7.66 -21.32
C THR A 16 -25.90 -7.37 -20.20
N SER A 17 -25.80 -8.08 -19.07
CA SER A 17 -26.72 -7.97 -17.93
C SER A 17 -26.81 -6.55 -17.35
N PRO A 18 -28.02 -6.11 -16.96
CA PRO A 18 -28.18 -4.86 -16.18
C PRO A 18 -27.66 -5.02 -14.74
N ASP A 19 -27.70 -6.23 -14.18
CA ASP A 19 -27.22 -6.53 -12.83
C ASP A 19 -25.81 -7.11 -12.83
N VAL A 20 -25.17 -7.11 -11.65
CA VAL A 20 -23.86 -7.71 -11.41
C VAL A 20 -23.96 -9.23 -11.50
N THR A 21 -23.15 -9.82 -12.36
CA THR A 21 -23.15 -11.28 -12.60
C THR A 21 -22.00 -11.97 -11.88
N ALA A 22 -22.12 -13.30 -11.66
CA ALA A 22 -21.01 -14.11 -11.14
C ALA A 22 -19.75 -14.00 -12.04
N LYS A 23 -19.94 -13.96 -13.36
CA LYS A 23 -18.86 -13.79 -14.33
C LYS A 23 -18.09 -12.46 -14.14
N GLU A 24 -18.81 -11.38 -13.86
CA GLU A 24 -18.24 -10.08 -13.54
C GLU A 24 -17.39 -10.14 -12.25
N LYS A 25 -17.90 -10.77 -11.20
CA LYS A 25 -17.21 -10.93 -9.92
C LYS A 25 -15.89 -11.70 -10.08
N TRP A 26 -15.93 -12.86 -10.74
CA TRP A 26 -14.77 -13.75 -10.87
C TRP A 26 -13.75 -13.24 -11.90
N LEU A 27 -14.19 -12.83 -13.09
CA LEU A 27 -13.26 -12.42 -14.16
C LEU A 27 -12.92 -10.93 -14.11
N GLY A 28 -13.89 -10.08 -13.76
CA GLY A 28 -13.69 -8.63 -13.72
C GLY A 28 -13.05 -8.12 -12.44
N TYR A 29 -13.44 -8.65 -11.27
CA TYR A 29 -13.03 -8.12 -9.97
C TYR A 29 -12.07 -9.01 -9.19
N LEU A 30 -11.98 -10.31 -9.49
CA LEU A 30 -10.98 -11.19 -8.87
C LEU A 30 -9.76 -11.38 -9.77
N LEU A 31 -9.94 -11.94 -10.97
CA LEU A 31 -8.82 -12.28 -11.85
C LEU A 31 -8.29 -11.08 -12.63
N GLY A 32 -9.15 -10.17 -13.08
CA GLY A 32 -8.75 -9.02 -13.85
C GLY A 32 -7.72 -8.12 -13.16
N PRO A 33 -8.01 -7.62 -11.96
CA PRO A 33 -7.08 -6.77 -11.21
C PRO A 33 -5.77 -7.46 -10.84
N SER A 34 -5.78 -8.78 -10.73
CA SER A 34 -4.63 -9.57 -10.25
C SER A 34 -3.35 -9.32 -11.03
N GLY A 35 -3.44 -8.97 -12.33
CA GLY A 35 -2.26 -8.69 -13.15
C GLY A 35 -1.48 -7.46 -12.68
N ALA A 36 -2.13 -6.30 -12.65
CA ALA A 36 -1.50 -5.06 -12.23
C ALA A 36 -1.18 -5.05 -10.72
N LEU A 37 -2.07 -5.65 -9.88
CA LEU A 37 -1.85 -5.79 -8.44
C LEU A 37 -0.64 -6.67 -8.12
N LEU A 38 -0.47 -7.81 -8.82
CA LEU A 38 0.69 -8.67 -8.65
C LEU A 38 1.97 -7.92 -8.99
N LEU A 39 2.01 -7.27 -10.15
CA LEU A 39 3.20 -6.54 -10.58
C LEU A 39 3.55 -5.43 -9.57
N ASN A 40 2.57 -4.64 -9.15
CA ASN A 40 2.78 -3.61 -8.12
C ASN A 40 3.27 -4.20 -6.78
N ALA A 41 2.71 -5.31 -6.32
CA ALA A 41 3.11 -5.93 -5.06
C ALA A 41 4.54 -6.49 -5.10
N VAL A 42 4.94 -7.11 -6.24
CA VAL A 42 6.33 -7.56 -6.47
C VAL A 42 7.28 -6.37 -6.47
N LEU A 43 6.94 -5.30 -7.19
CA LEU A 43 7.76 -4.10 -7.25
C LEU A 43 7.90 -3.41 -5.88
N ALA A 44 6.80 -3.28 -5.14
CA ALA A 44 6.82 -2.69 -3.81
C ALA A 44 7.75 -3.43 -2.83
N THR A 45 7.92 -4.75 -3.02
CA THR A 45 8.72 -5.59 -2.14
C THR A 45 10.17 -5.73 -2.61
N TYR A 46 10.39 -5.92 -3.91
CA TYR A 46 11.68 -6.36 -4.41
C TYR A 46 12.42 -5.35 -5.31
N LEU A 47 11.77 -4.29 -5.77
CA LEU A 47 12.43 -3.29 -6.62
C LEU A 47 13.60 -2.60 -5.91
N ASN A 48 13.46 -2.32 -4.61
CA ASN A 48 14.55 -1.73 -3.84
C ASN A 48 15.76 -2.69 -3.75
N VAL A 49 15.51 -4.00 -3.58
CA VAL A 49 16.55 -5.04 -3.59
C VAL A 49 17.25 -5.09 -4.96
N TYR A 50 16.51 -4.99 -6.05
CA TYR A 50 17.10 -4.90 -7.38
C TYR A 50 18.03 -3.70 -7.53
N TYR A 51 17.65 -2.54 -6.99
CA TYR A 51 18.47 -1.33 -7.04
C TYR A 51 19.72 -1.41 -6.14
N THR A 52 19.61 -2.04 -4.97
CA THR A 52 20.73 -2.13 -4.02
C THR A 52 21.67 -3.29 -4.32
N ASP A 53 21.14 -4.49 -4.59
CA ASP A 53 21.92 -5.73 -4.68
C ASP A 53 22.38 -6.02 -6.11
N VAL A 54 21.53 -5.77 -7.12
CA VAL A 54 21.83 -6.10 -8.52
C VAL A 54 22.51 -4.93 -9.24
N LEU A 55 21.99 -3.72 -9.05
CA LEU A 55 22.54 -2.53 -9.71
C LEU A 55 23.60 -1.80 -8.88
N ASN A 56 23.74 -2.14 -7.58
CA ASN A 56 24.68 -1.51 -6.63
C ASN A 56 24.57 0.04 -6.64
N LEU A 57 23.34 0.56 -6.56
CA LEU A 57 23.10 2.01 -6.59
C LEU A 57 23.27 2.68 -5.23
N THR A 58 23.52 1.94 -4.15
CA THR A 58 23.76 2.45 -2.79
C THR A 58 24.97 3.37 -2.69
N THR A 59 25.92 3.22 -3.61
CA THR A 59 27.15 4.04 -3.67
C THR A 59 27.00 5.29 -4.53
N VAL A 60 25.89 5.46 -5.24
CA VAL A 60 25.68 6.61 -6.14
C VAL A 60 25.45 7.86 -5.31
N TRP A 61 26.27 8.89 -5.55
CA TRP A 61 26.28 10.15 -4.81
C TRP A 61 26.37 9.94 -3.30
N ASP A 62 27.26 9.06 -2.86
CA ASP A 62 27.41 8.69 -1.44
C ASP A 62 26.10 8.26 -0.76
N GLY A 63 25.24 7.59 -1.52
CA GLY A 63 23.92 7.10 -1.08
C GLY A 63 22.78 8.11 -1.24
N ALA A 64 23.05 9.35 -1.60
CA ALA A 64 22.02 10.38 -1.72
C ALA A 64 21.01 10.07 -2.84
N PHE A 65 21.42 9.39 -3.90
CA PHE A 65 20.51 9.04 -5.00
C PHE A 65 19.29 8.23 -4.51
N LEU A 66 19.53 7.07 -3.90
CA LEU A 66 18.44 6.20 -3.40
C LEU A 66 17.72 6.79 -2.17
N ALA A 67 18.31 7.79 -1.50
CA ALA A 67 17.66 8.51 -0.41
C ALA A 67 16.65 9.55 -0.93
N VAL A 68 17.02 10.34 -1.93
CA VAL A 68 16.23 11.49 -2.42
C VAL A 68 15.25 11.08 -3.52
N PHE A 69 15.68 10.21 -4.43
CA PHE A 69 14.90 9.80 -5.60
C PHE A 69 13.48 9.29 -5.26
N PRO A 70 13.26 8.37 -4.28
CA PRO A 70 11.92 7.90 -3.96
C PRO A 70 11.00 9.03 -3.44
N ILE A 71 11.55 9.98 -2.70
CA ILE A 71 10.82 11.15 -2.17
C ILE A 71 10.33 12.03 -3.32
N VAL A 72 11.23 12.40 -4.24
CA VAL A 72 10.89 13.22 -5.41
C VAL A 72 9.86 12.51 -6.29
N SER A 73 10.02 11.20 -6.52
CA SER A 73 9.06 10.43 -7.31
C SER A 73 7.67 10.40 -6.67
N LYS A 74 7.56 10.38 -5.33
CA LYS A 74 6.24 10.43 -4.66
C LYS A 74 5.57 11.80 -4.76
N ILE A 75 6.32 12.87 -4.87
CA ILE A 75 5.76 14.20 -5.20
C ILE A 75 5.19 14.19 -6.62
N ILE A 76 5.92 13.62 -7.58
CA ILE A 76 5.42 13.45 -8.97
C ILE A 76 4.16 12.59 -8.98
N ASP A 77 4.12 11.46 -8.25
CA ASP A 77 2.94 10.60 -8.10
C ASP A 77 1.72 11.40 -7.60
N ALA A 78 1.90 12.25 -6.59
CA ALA A 78 0.81 13.06 -6.05
C ALA A 78 0.24 14.04 -7.10
N VAL A 79 1.11 14.70 -7.85
CA VAL A 79 0.69 15.62 -8.93
C VAL A 79 -0.03 14.86 -10.04
N THR A 80 0.51 13.73 -10.48
CA THR A 80 -0.08 12.94 -11.57
C THR A 80 -1.40 12.31 -11.17
N ASN A 81 -1.59 11.92 -9.91
CA ASN A 81 -2.87 11.45 -9.39
C ASN A 81 -3.96 12.53 -9.50
N ILE A 82 -3.65 13.78 -9.12
CA ILE A 82 -4.60 14.91 -9.23
C ILE A 82 -4.95 15.16 -10.70
N VAL A 83 -3.94 15.21 -11.57
CA VAL A 83 -4.13 15.41 -13.01
C VAL A 83 -4.98 14.31 -13.62
N MET A 84 -4.69 13.05 -13.27
CA MET A 84 -5.43 11.89 -13.80
C MET A 84 -6.86 11.86 -13.30
N GLY A 85 -7.11 12.19 -12.03
CA GLY A 85 -8.47 12.34 -11.49
C GLY A 85 -9.29 13.36 -12.31
N TYR A 86 -8.70 14.52 -12.56
CA TYR A 86 -9.33 15.56 -13.39
C TYR A 86 -9.62 15.10 -14.83
N ILE A 87 -8.70 14.34 -15.43
CA ILE A 87 -8.88 13.80 -16.79
C ILE A 87 -10.01 12.78 -16.81
N ILE A 88 -10.04 11.83 -15.86
CA ILE A 88 -11.08 10.79 -15.77
C ILE A 88 -12.45 11.44 -15.60
N ASP A 89 -12.58 12.43 -14.73
CA ASP A 89 -13.87 13.09 -14.48
C ASP A 89 -14.42 13.85 -15.69
N ARG A 90 -13.55 14.28 -16.59
CA ARG A 90 -13.95 14.91 -17.87
C ARG A 90 -14.09 13.94 -19.03
N THR A 91 -13.72 12.68 -18.84
CA THR A 91 -13.84 11.67 -19.89
C THR A 91 -15.29 11.27 -20.08
N ARG A 92 -15.80 11.42 -21.32
CA ARG A 92 -17.15 11.04 -21.71
C ARG A 92 -17.09 10.17 -22.95
N THR A 93 -17.27 8.86 -22.76
CA THR A 93 -17.28 7.89 -23.85
C THR A 93 -18.48 6.95 -23.72
N LYS A 94 -18.82 6.22 -24.79
CA LYS A 94 -19.87 5.18 -24.77
C LYS A 94 -19.57 4.06 -23.78
N GLN A 95 -18.29 3.86 -23.43
CA GLN A 95 -17.84 2.79 -22.53
C GLN A 95 -17.81 3.22 -21.07
N GLY A 96 -18.07 4.49 -20.79
CA GLY A 96 -17.99 5.10 -19.47
C GLY A 96 -16.81 6.08 -19.35
N LYS A 97 -16.47 6.47 -18.12
CA LYS A 97 -15.38 7.40 -17.83
C LYS A 97 -14.09 6.74 -17.39
N ALA A 98 -14.15 5.62 -16.67
CA ALA A 98 -12.97 4.92 -16.13
C ALA A 98 -12.48 3.80 -17.07
N ARG A 99 -13.38 3.01 -17.67
CA ARG A 99 -13.02 1.87 -18.52
C ARG A 99 -12.06 2.20 -19.68
N PRO A 100 -12.18 3.31 -20.42
CA PRO A 100 -11.21 3.64 -21.47
C PRO A 100 -9.77 3.75 -20.95
N TRP A 101 -9.60 4.22 -19.73
CA TRP A 101 -8.30 4.35 -19.08
C TRP A 101 -7.77 3.01 -18.57
N LEU A 102 -8.64 2.07 -18.14
CA LEU A 102 -8.24 0.68 -17.89
C LEU A 102 -7.68 0.01 -19.15
N LEU A 103 -8.32 0.21 -20.29
CA LEU A 103 -7.83 -0.30 -21.57
C LEU A 103 -6.45 0.24 -21.92
N LEU A 104 -6.25 1.55 -21.74
CA LEU A 104 -4.98 2.22 -22.01
C LEU A 104 -3.89 1.78 -21.02
N SER A 105 -4.26 1.60 -19.75
CA SER A 105 -3.30 1.23 -18.70
C SER A 105 -2.72 -0.17 -18.88
N ALA A 106 -3.46 -1.13 -19.43
CA ALA A 106 -3.02 -2.50 -19.56
C ALA A 106 -1.68 -2.64 -20.34
N PRO A 107 -1.54 -2.15 -21.59
CA PRO A 107 -0.26 -2.19 -22.26
C PRO A 107 0.79 -1.28 -21.64
N LEU A 108 0.38 -0.14 -21.06
CA LEU A 108 1.33 0.78 -20.41
C LEU A 108 1.97 0.13 -19.18
N VAL A 109 1.20 -0.51 -18.30
CA VAL A 109 1.71 -1.22 -17.11
C VAL A 109 2.66 -2.34 -17.52
N ALA A 110 2.32 -3.11 -18.57
CA ALA A 110 3.19 -4.18 -19.05
C ALA A 110 4.52 -3.65 -19.62
N VAL A 111 4.46 -2.67 -20.50
CA VAL A 111 5.68 -2.10 -21.14
C VAL A 111 6.56 -1.41 -20.10
N THR A 112 5.99 -0.57 -19.25
CA THR A 112 6.77 0.16 -18.24
C THR A 112 7.29 -0.78 -17.15
N GLY A 113 6.58 -1.87 -16.83
CA GLY A 113 7.06 -2.93 -15.96
C GLY A 113 8.32 -3.62 -16.49
N ILE A 114 8.41 -3.85 -17.80
CA ILE A 114 9.63 -4.36 -18.45
C ILE A 114 10.76 -3.32 -18.42
N LEU A 115 10.44 -2.04 -18.70
CA LEU A 115 11.44 -0.97 -18.74
C LEU A 115 12.11 -0.75 -17.38
N LEU A 116 11.44 -1.00 -16.26
CA LEU A 116 12.02 -0.89 -14.91
C LEU A 116 13.27 -1.75 -14.73
N PHE A 117 13.33 -2.94 -15.35
CA PHE A 117 14.41 -3.89 -15.18
C PHE A 117 15.42 -3.90 -16.34
N THR A 118 15.06 -3.35 -17.50
CA THR A 118 15.94 -3.26 -18.67
C THR A 118 16.92 -2.08 -18.58
N VAL A 119 17.51 -1.89 -17.41
CA VAL A 119 18.46 -0.80 -17.15
C VAL A 119 19.73 -1.01 -17.99
N PRO A 120 20.20 -0.03 -18.78
CA PRO A 120 21.42 -0.16 -19.59
C PRO A 120 22.65 -0.50 -18.74
N SER A 121 23.57 -1.28 -19.31
CA SER A 121 24.87 -1.59 -18.70
C SER A 121 25.90 -0.54 -19.14
N GLY A 122 26.86 -0.20 -18.30
CA GLY A 122 27.98 0.68 -18.63
C GLY A 122 27.97 2.00 -17.84
N ASN A 123 27.58 3.10 -18.45
CA ASN A 123 27.68 4.42 -17.82
C ASN A 123 26.72 4.60 -16.64
N ARG A 124 27.25 4.91 -15.47
CA ARG A 124 26.49 5.09 -14.23
C ARG A 124 25.45 6.22 -14.32
N THR A 125 25.77 7.30 -15.00
CA THR A 125 24.83 8.41 -15.21
C THR A 125 23.63 7.96 -16.04
N VAL A 126 23.86 7.17 -17.09
CA VAL A 126 22.77 6.60 -17.91
C VAL A 126 21.90 5.66 -17.10
N GLN A 127 22.48 4.84 -16.21
CA GLN A 127 21.71 3.98 -15.29
C GLN A 127 20.82 4.79 -14.37
N VAL A 128 21.33 5.84 -13.75
CA VAL A 128 20.58 6.74 -12.86
C VAL A 128 19.40 7.38 -13.59
N ILE A 129 19.66 7.97 -14.76
CA ILE A 129 18.61 8.61 -15.58
C ILE A 129 17.55 7.58 -15.99
N TRP A 130 17.97 6.37 -16.40
CA TRP A 130 17.03 5.31 -16.77
C TRP A 130 16.16 4.86 -15.63
N VAL A 131 16.75 4.65 -14.45
CA VAL A 131 16.00 4.26 -13.23
C VAL A 131 14.98 5.34 -12.87
N MET A 132 15.36 6.62 -12.86
CA MET A 132 14.44 7.72 -12.59
C MET A 132 13.28 7.77 -13.60
N LEU A 133 13.61 7.66 -14.89
CA LEU A 133 12.61 7.73 -15.96
C LEU A 133 11.66 6.53 -15.91
N SER A 134 12.19 5.30 -15.88
CA SER A 134 11.39 4.07 -15.91
C SER A 134 10.51 3.93 -14.67
N TYR A 135 11.02 4.30 -13.49
CA TYR A 135 10.24 4.31 -12.25
C TYR A 135 9.03 5.25 -12.33
N ASN A 136 9.24 6.50 -12.77
CA ASN A 136 8.15 7.46 -12.88
C ASN A 136 7.19 7.12 -14.04
N LEU A 137 7.68 6.54 -15.15
CA LEU A 137 6.81 6.01 -16.20
C LEU A 137 5.90 4.90 -15.69
N PHE A 138 6.41 4.03 -14.81
CA PHE A 138 5.57 2.98 -14.21
C PHE A 138 4.64 3.56 -13.15
N TYR A 139 5.17 4.12 -12.06
CA TYR A 139 4.36 4.52 -10.90
C TYR A 139 3.53 5.77 -11.15
N SER A 140 4.18 6.85 -11.62
CA SER A 140 3.51 8.14 -11.76
C SER A 140 2.64 8.25 -13.01
N PHE A 141 2.82 7.38 -13.98
CA PHE A 141 2.02 7.41 -15.21
C PHE A 141 1.18 6.14 -15.40
N ALA A 142 1.77 4.99 -15.72
CA ALA A 142 1.02 3.79 -16.09
C ALA A 142 0.17 3.24 -14.95
N TYR A 143 0.77 3.06 -13.76
CA TYR A 143 0.08 2.53 -12.59
C TYR A 143 -0.91 3.54 -12.00
N THR A 144 -0.63 4.84 -12.05
CA THR A 144 -1.59 5.88 -11.66
C THR A 144 -2.85 5.83 -12.52
N ILE A 145 -2.73 5.71 -13.86
CA ILE A 145 -3.87 5.56 -14.77
C ILE A 145 -4.67 4.31 -14.39
N TYR A 146 -4.00 3.18 -14.18
CA TYR A 146 -4.63 1.93 -13.77
C TYR A 146 -5.36 2.08 -12.43
N ASN A 147 -4.65 2.47 -11.39
CA ASN A 147 -5.14 2.49 -10.02
C ASN A 147 -6.34 3.44 -9.83
N MET A 148 -6.28 4.62 -10.43
CA MET A 148 -7.39 5.58 -10.39
C MET A 148 -8.64 5.03 -11.10
N SER A 149 -8.46 4.41 -12.25
CA SER A 149 -9.55 3.81 -13.02
C SER A 149 -10.15 2.59 -12.31
N HIS A 150 -9.29 1.70 -11.80
CA HIS A 150 -9.66 0.51 -11.04
C HIS A 150 -10.51 0.85 -9.81
N ASN A 151 -10.07 1.81 -9.00
CA ASN A 151 -10.78 2.22 -7.79
C ASN A 151 -12.17 2.82 -8.06
N LEU A 152 -12.38 3.39 -9.25
CA LEU A 152 -13.68 3.91 -9.67
C LEU A 152 -14.64 2.82 -10.20
N MET A 153 -14.14 1.62 -10.53
CA MET A 153 -15.00 0.60 -11.15
C MET A 153 -16.10 0.11 -10.22
N VAL A 154 -15.81 -0.14 -8.95
CA VAL A 154 -16.83 -0.61 -7.98
C VAL A 154 -17.98 0.39 -7.82
N PRO A 155 -17.71 1.68 -7.51
CA PRO A 155 -18.79 2.69 -7.44
C PRO A 155 -19.55 2.91 -8.73
N LEU A 156 -18.91 2.76 -9.90
CA LEU A 156 -19.53 2.97 -11.20
C LEU A 156 -20.31 1.75 -11.74
N SER A 157 -20.11 0.57 -11.14
CA SER A 157 -20.75 -0.66 -11.62
C SER A 157 -22.21 -0.80 -11.22
N THR A 158 -22.59 -0.36 -10.02
CA THR A 158 -23.95 -0.52 -9.51
C THR A 158 -24.29 0.46 -8.38
N ARG A 159 -25.58 0.83 -8.27
CA ARG A 159 -26.10 1.59 -7.12
C ARG A 159 -26.58 0.67 -5.97
N ASN A 160 -26.77 -0.61 -6.26
CA ASN A 160 -27.18 -1.57 -5.23
C ASN A 160 -26.06 -1.82 -4.23
N THR A 161 -26.30 -1.53 -2.96
CA THR A 161 -25.31 -1.62 -1.87
C THR A 161 -24.80 -3.06 -1.66
N GLU A 162 -25.67 -4.06 -1.78
CA GLU A 162 -25.30 -5.47 -1.62
C GLU A 162 -24.39 -5.93 -2.76
N GLN A 163 -24.75 -5.63 -4.01
CA GLN A 163 -23.93 -5.92 -5.18
C GLN A 163 -22.57 -5.20 -5.11
N ARG A 164 -22.55 -3.93 -4.70
CA ARG A 164 -21.32 -3.14 -4.49
C ARG A 164 -20.43 -3.74 -3.42
N GLY A 165 -21.01 -4.16 -2.28
CA GLY A 165 -20.32 -4.86 -1.22
C GLY A 165 -19.69 -6.17 -1.72
N SER A 166 -20.45 -6.96 -2.49
CA SER A 166 -19.93 -8.19 -3.10
C SER A 166 -18.75 -7.94 -4.03
N LEU A 167 -18.81 -6.93 -4.92
CA LEU A 167 -17.69 -6.58 -5.82
C LEU A 167 -16.45 -6.15 -5.03
N SER A 168 -16.64 -5.35 -3.97
CA SER A 168 -15.54 -4.92 -3.10
C SER A 168 -14.84 -6.09 -2.42
N VAL A 169 -15.60 -7.11 -1.98
CA VAL A 169 -15.04 -8.34 -1.40
C VAL A 169 -14.19 -9.10 -2.41
N PHE A 170 -14.67 -9.29 -3.65
CA PHE A 170 -13.90 -9.97 -4.69
C PHE A 170 -12.61 -9.21 -5.04
N ASN A 171 -12.67 -7.89 -5.12
CA ASN A 171 -11.50 -7.03 -5.32
C ASN A 171 -10.49 -7.15 -4.18
N GLN A 172 -10.96 -7.16 -2.93
CA GLN A 172 -10.10 -7.34 -1.76
C GLN A 172 -9.45 -8.73 -1.72
N ILE A 173 -10.18 -9.78 -2.11
CA ILE A 173 -9.63 -11.14 -2.24
C ILE A 173 -8.49 -11.13 -3.27
N SER A 174 -8.65 -10.48 -4.43
CA SER A 174 -7.59 -10.33 -5.43
C SER A 174 -6.33 -9.72 -4.83
N THR A 175 -6.48 -8.62 -4.10
CA THR A 175 -5.36 -7.93 -3.45
C THR A 175 -4.64 -8.84 -2.44
N ILE A 176 -5.39 -9.54 -1.59
CA ILE A 176 -4.82 -10.46 -0.59
C ILE A 176 -4.13 -11.66 -1.26
N MET A 177 -4.71 -12.25 -2.30
CA MET A 177 -4.09 -13.35 -3.03
C MET A 177 -2.77 -12.93 -3.67
N MET A 178 -2.72 -11.78 -4.31
CA MET A 178 -1.51 -11.32 -5.01
C MET A 178 -0.42 -10.91 -4.03
N SER A 179 -0.71 -10.04 -3.06
CA SER A 179 0.28 -9.56 -2.09
C SER A 179 0.60 -10.59 -1.00
N GLY A 180 -0.43 -11.26 -0.43
CA GLY A 180 -0.26 -12.17 0.70
C GLY A 180 0.22 -13.56 0.29
N ILE A 181 -0.30 -14.15 -0.79
CA ILE A 181 0.06 -15.52 -1.18
C ILE A 181 1.21 -15.49 -2.19
N ILE A 182 1.06 -14.79 -3.31
CA ILE A 182 2.07 -14.89 -4.36
C ILE A 182 3.35 -14.17 -3.96
N VAL A 183 3.26 -12.92 -3.51
CA VAL A 183 4.46 -12.12 -3.21
C VAL A 183 5.08 -12.49 -1.86
N ALA A 184 4.27 -12.86 -0.87
CA ALA A 184 4.80 -13.20 0.46
C ALA A 184 5.23 -14.67 0.62
N LEU A 185 4.71 -15.60 -0.21
CA LEU A 185 5.04 -17.04 -0.12
C LEU A 185 5.74 -17.56 -1.37
N ILE A 186 5.08 -17.44 -2.54
CA ILE A 186 5.55 -18.09 -3.77
C ILE A 186 6.81 -17.40 -4.29
N PHE A 187 6.81 -16.07 -4.37
CA PHE A 187 7.93 -15.33 -4.94
C PHE A 187 9.24 -15.54 -4.16
N PRO A 188 9.31 -15.38 -2.82
CA PRO A 188 10.55 -15.60 -2.09
C PRO A 188 11.00 -17.06 -2.09
N MET A 189 10.07 -18.02 -2.05
CA MET A 189 10.41 -19.44 -1.95
C MET A 189 10.86 -20.06 -3.26
N LEU A 190 10.23 -19.66 -4.38
CA LEU A 190 10.47 -20.31 -5.68
C LEU A 190 11.26 -19.43 -6.66
N ILE A 191 11.04 -18.11 -6.65
CA ILE A 191 11.58 -17.21 -7.66
C ILE A 191 12.88 -16.56 -7.18
N MET A 192 12.90 -15.96 -6.02
CA MET A 192 14.07 -15.24 -5.48
C MET A 192 15.36 -16.09 -5.43
N PRO A 193 15.34 -17.37 -5.01
CA PRO A 193 16.55 -18.18 -4.98
C PRO A 193 17.20 -18.38 -6.36
N GLN A 194 16.40 -18.31 -7.44
CA GLN A 194 16.88 -18.48 -8.83
C GLN A 194 17.41 -17.17 -9.42
N LEU A 195 16.91 -16.02 -8.95
CA LEU A 195 17.28 -14.70 -9.46
C LEU A 195 18.71 -14.31 -9.03
N GLY A 196 19.02 -14.45 -7.74
CA GLY A 196 20.30 -14.03 -7.19
C GLY A 196 20.61 -12.57 -7.55
N VAL A 197 21.87 -12.32 -7.89
CA VAL A 197 22.39 -11.02 -8.36
C VAL A 197 22.45 -10.93 -9.89
N ASP A 198 21.92 -11.91 -10.61
CA ASP A 198 21.95 -11.98 -12.06
C ASP A 198 20.90 -11.05 -12.69
N LYS A 199 21.36 -9.93 -13.21
CA LYS A 199 20.51 -8.93 -13.86
C LYS A 199 19.67 -9.52 -15.02
N SER A 200 20.22 -10.44 -15.80
CA SER A 200 19.51 -11.04 -16.94
C SER A 200 18.31 -11.87 -16.47
N LYS A 201 18.47 -12.62 -15.39
CA LYS A 201 17.36 -13.40 -14.80
C LYS A 201 16.26 -12.49 -14.26
N TRP A 202 16.62 -11.37 -13.63
CA TRP A 202 15.64 -10.35 -13.21
C TRP A 202 14.86 -9.79 -14.40
N ILE A 203 15.56 -9.39 -15.48
CA ILE A 203 14.91 -8.87 -16.68
C ILE A 203 13.93 -9.89 -17.25
N VAL A 204 14.35 -11.15 -17.44
CA VAL A 204 13.49 -12.20 -18.00
C VAL A 204 12.28 -12.46 -17.12
N THR A 205 12.47 -12.66 -15.83
CA THR A 205 11.38 -12.96 -14.89
C THR A 205 10.36 -11.82 -14.83
N MET A 206 10.83 -10.58 -14.69
CA MET A 206 9.93 -9.44 -14.61
C MET A 206 9.25 -9.13 -15.95
N SER A 207 9.90 -9.43 -17.07
CA SER A 207 9.27 -9.36 -18.39
C SER A 207 8.14 -10.39 -18.53
N ILE A 208 8.34 -11.63 -18.06
CA ILE A 208 7.31 -12.67 -18.06
C ILE A 208 6.12 -12.23 -17.19
N LEU A 209 6.36 -11.73 -15.96
CA LEU A 209 5.30 -11.23 -15.08
C LEU A 209 4.55 -10.05 -15.70
N SER A 210 5.26 -9.13 -16.33
CA SER A 210 4.65 -7.98 -17.02
C SER A 210 3.80 -8.43 -18.23
N CYS A 211 4.27 -9.43 -18.99
CA CYS A 211 3.49 -10.03 -20.08
C CYS A 211 2.23 -10.76 -19.58
N ILE A 212 2.30 -11.43 -18.42
CA ILE A 212 1.14 -12.06 -17.77
C ILE A 212 0.15 -11.00 -17.24
N ALA A 213 0.65 -9.89 -16.72
CA ALA A 213 -0.19 -8.80 -16.23
C ALA A 213 -1.07 -8.20 -17.34
N LEU A 214 -0.59 -8.14 -18.59
CA LEU A 214 -1.33 -7.56 -19.72
C LEU A 214 -2.70 -8.24 -19.95
N PRO A 215 -2.80 -9.56 -20.23
CA PRO A 215 -4.09 -10.20 -20.47
C PRO A 215 -5.00 -10.16 -19.23
N LEU A 216 -4.45 -10.25 -18.02
CA LEU A 216 -5.25 -10.15 -16.80
C LEU A 216 -5.86 -8.75 -16.64
N THR A 217 -5.09 -7.69 -16.82
CA THR A 217 -5.61 -6.32 -16.78
C THR A 217 -6.61 -6.05 -17.90
N LEU A 218 -6.42 -6.64 -19.10
CA LEU A 218 -7.42 -6.62 -20.17
C LEU A 218 -8.69 -7.38 -19.79
N MET A 219 -8.61 -8.47 -19.01
CA MET A 219 -9.80 -9.15 -18.49
C MET A 219 -10.62 -8.22 -17.59
N GLU A 220 -10.00 -7.42 -16.73
CA GLU A 220 -10.71 -6.41 -15.94
C GLU A 220 -11.50 -5.48 -16.85
N TYR A 221 -10.89 -4.95 -17.91
CA TYR A 221 -11.56 -4.09 -18.88
C TYR A 221 -12.75 -4.77 -19.55
N TYR A 222 -12.62 -6.02 -20.04
CA TYR A 222 -13.66 -6.71 -20.78
C TYR A 222 -14.79 -7.25 -19.92
N PHE A 223 -14.50 -7.62 -18.67
CA PHE A 223 -15.46 -8.23 -17.74
C PHE A 223 -15.89 -7.29 -16.62
N THR A 224 -15.73 -5.99 -16.79
CA THR A 224 -16.38 -4.95 -15.97
C THR A 224 -17.29 -4.09 -16.82
N LYS A 225 -18.29 -3.47 -16.21
CA LYS A 225 -19.24 -2.60 -16.89
C LYS A 225 -19.59 -1.40 -16.02
N GLU A 226 -19.47 -0.20 -16.58
CA GLU A 226 -20.00 1.01 -15.97
C GLU A 226 -21.50 1.09 -16.28
N ARG A 227 -22.33 1.12 -15.23
CA ARG A 227 -23.79 1.27 -15.33
C ARG A 227 -24.27 2.59 -14.77
N ILE A 228 -23.42 3.26 -14.00
CA ILE A 228 -23.72 4.54 -13.38
C ILE A 228 -22.96 5.62 -14.14
N THR A 229 -23.69 6.43 -14.91
CA THR A 229 -23.17 7.71 -15.35
C THR A 229 -23.32 8.65 -14.16
N LEU A 230 -22.22 8.99 -13.50
CA LEU A 230 -22.19 10.07 -12.52
C LEU A 230 -22.30 11.40 -13.30
N GLU A 231 -23.49 11.66 -13.83
CA GLU A 231 -23.86 13.01 -14.25
C GLU A 231 -23.86 13.83 -12.97
N GLY A 232 -23.00 14.86 -12.97
CA GLY A 232 -22.78 15.83 -11.94
C GLY A 232 -23.63 15.64 -10.68
N GLY A 233 -23.08 14.97 -9.67
CA GLY A 233 -23.70 15.06 -8.36
C GLY A 233 -23.90 16.54 -8.13
N GLU A 234 -25.13 16.94 -7.86
CA GLU A 234 -25.44 18.27 -7.37
C GLU A 234 -24.42 18.57 -6.28
N GLN A 235 -23.45 19.42 -6.59
CA GLN A 235 -22.69 20.08 -5.55
C GLN A 235 -23.78 20.77 -4.71
N LYS A 236 -24.10 20.20 -3.55
CA LYS A 236 -24.89 20.91 -2.56
C LYS A 236 -24.26 22.28 -2.44
N LYS A 237 -25.04 23.29 -2.79
CA LYS A 237 -24.62 24.71 -2.92
C LYS A 237 -24.08 25.33 -1.64
N ASP A 238 -24.04 24.59 -0.54
CA ASP A 238 -23.55 25.01 0.77
C ASP A 238 -22.28 24.24 1.21
N SER A 239 -21.31 24.08 0.31
CA SER A 239 -20.01 23.55 0.72
C SER A 239 -19.26 24.62 1.52
N VAL A 240 -19.02 24.35 2.80
CA VAL A 240 -18.15 25.16 3.66
C VAL A 240 -16.80 25.34 2.98
N ALA A 241 -16.25 26.56 2.98
CA ALA A 241 -14.99 26.86 2.29
C ALA A 241 -13.87 25.91 2.76
N MET A 242 -13.06 25.42 1.85
CA MET A 242 -11.96 24.48 2.11
C MET A 242 -11.04 24.96 3.26
N VAL A 243 -10.75 26.25 3.30
CA VAL A 243 -9.90 26.84 4.36
C VAL A 243 -10.54 26.70 5.74
N THR A 244 -11.87 26.86 5.83
CA THR A 244 -12.61 26.70 7.09
C THR A 244 -12.59 25.23 7.55
N GLN A 245 -12.75 24.28 6.63
CA GLN A 245 -12.64 22.85 6.92
C GLN A 245 -11.23 22.45 7.37
N LEU A 246 -10.18 22.94 6.70
CA LEU A 246 -8.80 22.74 7.13
C LEU A 246 -8.54 23.32 8.53
N LYS A 247 -9.05 24.52 8.79
CA LYS A 247 -8.93 25.14 10.11
C LYS A 247 -9.63 24.32 11.21
N ALA A 248 -10.83 23.79 10.95
CA ALA A 248 -11.54 22.91 11.86
C ALA A 248 -10.74 21.63 12.17
N ILE A 249 -10.19 20.98 11.14
CA ILE A 249 -9.38 19.77 11.27
C ILE A 249 -8.10 20.02 12.09
N PHE A 250 -7.32 21.05 11.76
CA PHE A 250 -6.04 21.32 12.44
C PHE A 250 -6.19 22.05 13.77
N SER A 251 -7.39 22.55 14.13
CA SER A 251 -7.69 23.11 15.44
C SER A 251 -8.26 22.08 16.42
N ASP A 252 -8.56 20.85 15.95
CA ASP A 252 -9.09 19.81 16.80
C ASP A 252 -7.99 18.86 17.31
N LYS A 253 -7.89 18.72 18.63
CA LYS A 253 -6.85 17.92 19.26
C LYS A 253 -6.92 16.43 18.90
N TYR A 254 -8.15 15.89 18.81
CA TYR A 254 -8.32 14.46 18.49
C TYR A 254 -8.00 14.16 17.04
N MET A 255 -8.31 15.09 16.14
CA MET A 255 -7.94 14.98 14.73
C MET A 255 -6.41 15.05 14.55
N ILE A 256 -5.72 15.92 15.27
CA ILE A 256 -4.25 15.96 15.26
C ILE A 256 -3.66 14.65 15.81
N ILE A 257 -4.19 14.14 16.93
CA ILE A 257 -3.73 12.89 17.54
C ILE A 257 -3.91 11.72 16.57
N ILE A 258 -5.05 11.60 15.88
CA ILE A 258 -5.32 10.50 14.96
C ILE A 258 -4.41 10.55 13.72
N PHE A 259 -4.09 11.74 13.21
CA PHE A 259 -3.14 11.88 12.10
C PHE A 259 -1.69 11.59 12.52
N ILE A 260 -1.26 12.02 13.71
CA ILE A 260 0.05 11.66 14.26
C ILE A 260 0.13 10.16 14.50
N TYR A 261 -0.92 9.56 15.06
CA TYR A 261 -1.03 8.11 15.23
C TYR A 261 -0.84 7.39 13.89
N PHE A 262 -1.60 7.79 12.87
CA PHE A 262 -1.52 7.19 11.55
C PHE A 262 -0.14 7.37 10.90
N LEU A 263 0.43 8.55 11.00
CA LEU A 263 1.78 8.84 10.48
C LEU A 263 2.85 7.94 11.12
N ILE A 264 2.89 7.88 12.46
CA ILE A 264 3.89 7.08 13.20
C ILE A 264 3.73 5.60 12.87
N PHE A 265 2.48 5.08 12.85
CA PHE A 265 2.20 3.70 12.50
C PHE A 265 2.63 3.38 11.07
N THR A 266 2.28 4.23 10.12
CA THR A 266 2.60 4.04 8.69
C THR A 266 4.10 4.10 8.46
N VAL A 267 4.83 5.01 9.10
CA VAL A 267 6.29 5.09 9.01
C VAL A 267 6.94 3.80 9.55
N GLY A 268 6.56 3.35 10.75
CA GLY A 268 7.10 2.13 11.35
C GLY A 268 6.85 0.90 10.48
N SER A 269 5.60 0.69 10.06
CA SER A 269 5.21 -0.46 9.24
C SER A 269 5.83 -0.45 7.84
N THR A 270 5.97 0.72 7.22
CA THR A 270 6.56 0.85 5.88
C THR A 270 8.06 0.54 5.91
N ILE A 271 8.82 1.12 6.84
CA ILE A 271 10.26 0.84 6.98
C ILE A 271 10.49 -0.65 7.28
N LYS A 272 9.69 -1.25 8.17
CA LYS A 272 9.73 -2.68 8.46
C LYS A 272 9.50 -3.53 7.22
N ASN A 273 8.49 -3.21 6.43
CA ASN A 273 8.17 -3.98 5.21
C ASN A 273 9.30 -3.90 4.17
N ILE A 274 9.93 -2.73 4.01
CA ILE A 274 11.10 -2.55 3.13
C ILE A 274 12.29 -3.35 3.66
N SER A 275 12.53 -3.33 4.97
CA SER A 275 13.67 -4.02 5.60
C SER A 275 13.51 -5.54 5.72
N LEU A 276 12.29 -6.09 5.53
CA LEU A 276 12.00 -7.51 5.67
C LEU A 276 12.92 -8.41 4.84
N VAL A 277 13.12 -8.09 3.56
CA VAL A 277 13.95 -8.88 2.65
C VAL A 277 15.42 -8.82 3.09
N TYR A 278 15.90 -7.66 3.51
CA TYR A 278 17.27 -7.49 4.00
C TYR A 278 17.50 -8.21 5.32
N PHE A 279 16.55 -8.14 6.25
CA PHE A 279 16.62 -8.84 7.53
C PHE A 279 16.65 -10.37 7.34
N SER A 280 15.80 -10.90 6.45
CA SER A 280 15.79 -12.32 6.12
C SER A 280 17.08 -12.77 5.44
N ASN A 281 17.66 -11.96 4.56
CA ASN A 281 18.86 -12.32 3.80
C ASN A 281 20.16 -12.18 4.58
N TYR A 282 20.28 -11.19 5.47
CA TYR A 282 21.57 -10.81 6.04
C TYR A 282 21.68 -10.97 7.56
N VAL A 283 20.56 -11.09 8.27
CA VAL A 283 20.54 -11.15 9.73
C VAL A 283 20.07 -12.51 10.22
N LEU A 284 18.88 -12.96 9.80
CA LEU A 284 18.24 -14.15 10.34
C LEU A 284 18.55 -15.41 9.52
N GLY A 285 18.58 -15.31 8.19
CA GLY A 285 18.85 -16.42 7.28
C GLY A 285 20.10 -16.23 6.44
N THR A 286 20.13 -16.91 5.31
CA THR A 286 21.16 -16.80 4.30
C THR A 286 20.63 -16.08 3.07
N TYR A 287 21.51 -15.47 2.31
CA TYR A 287 21.13 -14.68 1.14
C TYR A 287 20.31 -15.51 0.16
N ASN A 288 19.11 -15.03 -0.15
CA ASN A 288 18.16 -15.64 -1.10
C ASN A 288 17.72 -17.08 -0.77
N ASP A 289 17.73 -17.52 0.49
CA ASP A 289 17.21 -18.85 0.84
C ASP A 289 15.68 -18.96 0.67
N GLY A 290 14.98 -17.84 0.65
CA GLY A 290 13.53 -17.73 0.49
C GLY A 290 12.71 -18.29 1.65
N LYS A 291 13.22 -19.30 2.37
CA LYS A 291 12.50 -19.94 3.49
C LYS A 291 12.32 -18.99 4.66
N THR A 292 13.36 -18.29 5.03
CA THR A 292 13.35 -17.34 6.15
C THR A 292 12.33 -16.24 5.92
N GLN A 293 12.33 -15.62 4.74
CA GLN A 293 11.35 -14.58 4.40
C GLN A 293 9.92 -15.14 4.38
N THR A 294 9.71 -16.32 3.81
CA THR A 294 8.42 -17.00 3.78
C THR A 294 7.91 -17.30 5.18
N MET A 295 8.76 -17.85 6.06
CA MET A 295 8.39 -18.12 7.46
C MET A 295 7.98 -16.84 8.21
N LEU A 296 8.73 -15.75 8.07
CA LEU A 296 8.38 -14.45 8.65
C LEU A 296 7.04 -13.93 8.15
N SER A 297 6.77 -14.08 6.85
CA SER A 297 5.51 -13.64 6.24
C SER A 297 4.32 -14.49 6.68
N VAL A 298 4.45 -15.82 6.72
CA VAL A 298 3.39 -16.75 7.14
C VAL A 298 3.04 -16.56 8.62
N ILE A 299 4.05 -16.63 9.49
CA ILE A 299 3.84 -16.48 10.93
C ILE A 299 3.27 -15.10 11.25
N GLY A 300 3.71 -14.06 10.52
CA GLY A 300 3.12 -12.72 10.63
C GLY A 300 1.68 -12.64 10.11
N GLY A 301 1.34 -13.40 9.06
CA GLY A 301 0.02 -13.40 8.45
C GLY A 301 -1.06 -14.17 9.21
N ILE A 302 -0.71 -15.23 9.93
CA ILE A 302 -1.65 -16.10 10.67
C ILE A 302 -2.54 -15.29 11.65
N PRO A 303 -1.98 -14.47 12.55
CA PRO A 303 -2.81 -13.67 13.44
C PRO A 303 -3.77 -12.75 12.70
N MET A 304 -3.31 -12.12 11.60
CA MET A 304 -4.13 -11.22 10.80
C MET A 304 -5.37 -11.93 10.21
N GLY A 305 -5.21 -13.15 9.71
CA GLY A 305 -6.30 -13.93 9.15
C GLY A 305 -7.34 -14.39 10.19
N ILE A 306 -6.87 -14.87 11.35
CA ILE A 306 -7.75 -15.39 12.41
C ILE A 306 -8.33 -14.25 13.26
N GLY A 307 -7.54 -13.24 13.52
CA GLY A 307 -7.88 -12.17 14.46
C GLY A 307 -9.03 -11.26 14.02
N ILE A 308 -9.34 -11.22 12.72
CA ILE A 308 -10.44 -10.41 12.19
C ILE A 308 -11.78 -10.70 12.89
N PHE A 309 -12.03 -11.96 13.26
CA PHE A 309 -13.26 -12.38 13.93
C PHE A 309 -13.29 -11.99 15.42
N ALA A 310 -12.12 -11.87 16.06
CA ALA A 310 -12.00 -11.60 17.50
C ALA A 310 -11.95 -10.09 17.83
N VAL A 311 -11.38 -9.27 16.94
CA VAL A 311 -11.09 -7.86 17.24
C VAL A 311 -12.36 -7.04 17.52
N TRP A 312 -13.39 -7.20 16.70
CA TRP A 312 -14.60 -6.38 16.85
C TRP A 312 -15.41 -6.67 18.13
N PRO A 313 -15.66 -7.93 18.52
CA PRO A 313 -16.22 -8.26 19.82
C PRO A 313 -15.41 -7.70 21.00
N LEU A 314 -14.09 -7.79 20.94
CA LEU A 314 -13.20 -7.23 21.96
C LEU A 314 -13.25 -5.70 22.00
N ALA A 315 -13.32 -5.03 20.84
CA ALA A 315 -13.42 -3.59 20.74
C ALA A 315 -14.74 -3.07 21.35
N LYS A 316 -15.85 -3.80 21.16
CA LYS A 316 -17.14 -3.47 21.81
C LYS A 316 -17.07 -3.61 23.33
N LYS A 317 -16.34 -4.60 23.85
CA LYS A 317 -16.24 -4.87 25.30
C LYS A 317 -15.29 -3.92 26.03
N PHE A 318 -14.11 -3.66 25.45
CA PHE A 318 -13.03 -2.91 26.12
C PHE A 318 -12.90 -1.45 25.64
N GLY A 319 -13.63 -1.08 24.60
CA GLY A 319 -13.49 0.18 23.89
C GLY A 319 -12.41 0.10 22.80
N LYS A 320 -12.63 0.80 21.68
CA LYS A 320 -11.75 0.83 20.51
C LYS A 320 -10.34 1.33 20.84
N ARG A 321 -10.29 2.47 21.57
CA ARG A 321 -9.04 3.09 22.01
C ARG A 321 -8.23 2.18 22.94
N ASN A 322 -8.87 1.67 24.00
CA ASN A 322 -8.17 0.87 25.01
C ASN A 322 -7.63 -0.43 24.42
N LEU A 323 -8.45 -1.11 23.59
CA LEU A 323 -8.01 -2.31 22.89
C LEU A 323 -6.81 -2.03 21.99
N THR A 324 -6.80 -0.91 21.25
CA THR A 324 -5.71 -0.54 20.35
C THR A 324 -4.45 -0.16 21.15
N ALA A 325 -4.58 0.56 22.27
CA ALA A 325 -3.46 0.91 23.14
C ALA A 325 -2.79 -0.33 23.75
N ILE A 326 -3.60 -1.27 24.28
CA ILE A 326 -3.11 -2.57 24.76
C ILE A 326 -2.45 -3.35 23.62
N GLY A 327 -3.07 -3.36 22.43
CA GLY A 327 -2.50 -3.95 21.24
C GLY A 327 -1.08 -3.43 20.94
N PHE A 328 -0.86 -2.13 21.01
CA PHE A 328 0.48 -1.56 20.80
C PHE A 328 1.50 -1.92 21.88
N ILE A 329 1.08 -2.23 23.09
CA ILE A 329 1.98 -2.79 24.10
C ILE A 329 2.45 -4.20 23.66
N PHE A 330 1.54 -5.08 23.24
CA PHE A 330 1.91 -6.39 22.70
C PHE A 330 2.77 -6.26 21.43
N TYR A 331 2.46 -5.29 20.57
CA TYR A 331 3.23 -4.97 19.38
C TYR A 331 4.68 -4.59 19.72
N ALA A 332 4.88 -3.72 20.71
CA ALA A 332 6.19 -3.31 21.18
C ALA A 332 6.95 -4.47 21.85
N VAL A 333 6.28 -5.24 22.72
CA VAL A 333 6.87 -6.39 23.40
C VAL A 333 7.32 -7.46 22.40
N GLY A 334 6.47 -7.82 21.44
CA GLY A 334 6.82 -8.78 20.41
C GLY A 334 8.01 -8.34 19.54
N SER A 335 8.07 -7.06 19.16
CA SER A 335 9.20 -6.48 18.43
C SER A 335 10.48 -6.44 19.29
N ALA A 336 10.37 -6.12 20.59
CA ALA A 336 11.50 -6.12 21.51
C ALA A 336 12.09 -7.54 21.71
N ILE A 337 11.24 -8.58 21.80
CA ILE A 337 11.68 -9.97 21.85
C ILE A 337 12.52 -10.32 20.62
N CYS A 338 12.08 -9.93 19.42
CA CYS A 338 12.86 -10.12 18.20
C CYS A 338 14.20 -9.36 18.24
N TRP A 339 14.22 -8.16 18.81
CA TRP A 339 15.40 -7.31 18.89
C TRP A 339 16.48 -7.88 19.82
N LEU A 340 16.07 -8.54 20.91
CA LEU A 340 17.01 -9.17 21.87
C LEU A 340 17.78 -10.35 21.27
N ALA A 341 17.19 -11.09 20.34
CA ALA A 341 17.83 -12.25 19.71
C ALA A 341 17.54 -12.32 18.19
N PRO A 342 18.01 -11.34 17.38
CA PRO A 342 17.62 -11.17 15.99
C PRO A 342 18.12 -12.29 15.07
N THR A 343 19.09 -13.09 15.49
CA THR A 343 19.65 -14.23 14.74
C THR A 343 19.00 -15.58 15.11
N ASN A 344 18.17 -15.62 16.15
CA ASN A 344 17.47 -16.84 16.56
C ASN A 344 16.09 -16.93 15.89
N MET A 345 15.96 -17.84 14.94
CA MET A 345 14.74 -18.04 14.17
C MET A 345 13.49 -18.23 15.05
N VAL A 346 13.58 -19.09 16.08
CA VAL A 346 12.41 -19.41 16.92
C VAL A 346 11.96 -18.19 17.72
N ILE A 347 12.90 -17.46 18.32
CA ILE A 347 12.60 -16.26 19.10
C ILE A 347 12.00 -15.18 18.22
N VAL A 348 12.55 -14.98 17.02
CA VAL A 348 12.03 -14.00 16.05
C VAL A 348 10.63 -14.38 15.60
N LEU A 349 10.34 -15.65 15.29
CA LEU A 349 9.00 -16.08 14.89
C LEU A 349 7.97 -15.90 16.01
N ILE A 350 8.33 -16.25 17.27
CA ILE A 350 7.46 -16.02 18.43
C ILE A 350 7.19 -14.52 18.61
N GLY A 351 8.25 -13.70 18.57
CA GLY A 351 8.11 -12.26 18.72
C GLY A 351 7.25 -11.65 17.59
N GLN A 352 7.45 -12.06 16.33
CA GLN A 352 6.62 -11.62 15.21
C GLN A 352 5.15 -12.05 15.36
N PHE A 353 4.87 -13.23 15.88
CA PHE A 353 3.52 -13.70 16.17
C PHE A 353 2.83 -12.83 17.22
N ILE A 354 3.50 -12.60 18.37
CA ILE A 354 2.99 -11.73 19.45
C ILE A 354 2.76 -10.30 18.93
N LYS A 355 3.73 -9.76 18.19
CA LYS A 355 3.64 -8.44 17.57
C LYS A 355 2.41 -8.31 16.67
N ASN A 356 2.18 -9.29 15.77
CA ASN A 356 1.08 -9.21 14.83
C ASN A 356 -0.29 -9.38 15.50
N ILE A 357 -0.39 -10.15 16.60
CA ILE A 357 -1.58 -10.13 17.47
C ILE A 357 -1.81 -8.71 18.01
N GLY A 358 -0.76 -8.05 18.49
CA GLY A 358 -0.84 -6.68 18.98
C GLY A 358 -1.22 -5.66 17.89
N GLY A 359 -0.86 -5.90 16.65
CA GLY A 359 -1.21 -5.04 15.50
C GLY A 359 -2.67 -5.18 15.00
N LEU A 360 -3.38 -6.23 15.41
CA LEU A 360 -4.75 -6.47 14.94
C LEU A 360 -5.72 -5.32 15.22
N PRO A 361 -5.81 -4.77 16.45
CA PRO A 361 -6.73 -3.67 16.72
C PRO A 361 -6.46 -2.46 15.84
N CYS A 362 -5.19 -2.12 15.62
CA CYS A 362 -4.82 -1.04 14.72
C CYS A 362 -5.37 -1.27 13.30
N SER A 363 -5.18 -2.45 12.76
CA SER A 363 -5.57 -2.77 11.37
C SER A 363 -7.07 -2.76 11.14
N TYR A 364 -7.87 -3.17 12.13
CA TYR A 364 -9.32 -3.35 11.97
C TYR A 364 -10.19 -2.28 12.65
N VAL A 365 -9.65 -1.57 13.62
CA VAL A 365 -10.41 -0.59 14.42
C VAL A 365 -10.05 0.85 14.05
N PHE A 366 -8.91 1.08 13.38
CA PHE A 366 -8.44 2.44 13.06
C PHE A 366 -9.50 3.30 12.36
N MET A 367 -10.13 2.77 11.29
CA MET A 367 -11.15 3.52 10.54
C MET A 367 -12.39 3.85 11.38
N ALA A 368 -12.74 3.00 12.36
CA ALA A 368 -13.82 3.27 13.28
C ALA A 368 -13.45 4.38 14.27
N LEU A 369 -12.22 4.41 14.79
CA LEU A 369 -11.72 5.52 15.61
C LEU A 369 -11.63 6.82 14.81
N PHE A 370 -11.20 6.74 13.55
CA PHE A 370 -11.14 7.91 12.67
C PHE A 370 -12.52 8.49 12.41
N ALA A 371 -13.53 7.62 12.18
CA ALA A 371 -14.92 8.05 12.03
C ALA A 371 -15.46 8.73 13.32
N ASP A 372 -15.17 8.18 14.49
CA ASP A 372 -15.56 8.81 15.77
C ASP A 372 -14.96 10.22 15.92
N VAL A 373 -13.71 10.39 15.49
CA VAL A 373 -13.06 11.73 15.52
C VAL A 373 -13.69 12.67 14.50
N LEU A 374 -14.09 12.18 13.33
CA LEU A 374 -14.83 12.99 12.34
C LEU A 374 -16.19 13.44 12.87
N ASP A 375 -16.94 12.55 13.55
CA ASP A 375 -18.21 12.88 14.18
C ASP A 375 -18.00 13.93 15.29
N HIS A 376 -16.94 13.81 16.10
CA HIS A 376 -16.58 14.85 17.09
C HIS A 376 -16.32 16.20 16.43
N VAL A 377 -15.59 16.25 15.31
CA VAL A 377 -15.33 17.51 14.58
C VAL A 377 -16.62 18.09 14.02
N GLU A 378 -17.54 17.25 13.50
CA GLU A 378 -18.87 17.67 13.05
C GLU A 378 -19.70 18.25 14.20
N TRP A 379 -19.74 17.56 15.35
CA TRP A 379 -20.44 18.04 16.54
C TRP A 379 -19.98 19.43 16.95
N LYS A 380 -18.66 19.62 17.00
CA LYS A 380 -18.03 20.87 17.44
C LYS A 380 -18.22 22.03 16.47
N ASN A 381 -18.17 21.80 15.16
CA ASN A 381 -18.14 22.85 14.14
C ASN A 381 -19.47 22.99 13.39
N GLY A 382 -20.39 22.04 13.47
CA GLY A 382 -21.68 22.08 12.80
C GLY A 382 -21.66 21.69 11.32
N PHE A 383 -20.54 21.17 10.81
CA PHE A 383 -20.40 20.71 9.42
C PHE A 383 -19.43 19.52 9.33
N ARG A 384 -19.63 18.67 8.32
CA ARG A 384 -18.75 17.54 8.02
C ARG A 384 -17.55 17.96 7.16
N CYS A 385 -16.40 17.34 7.43
CA CYS A 385 -15.16 17.57 6.68
C CYS A 385 -14.46 16.25 6.24
N ASP A 386 -15.25 15.18 6.07
CA ASP A 386 -14.76 13.83 5.75
C ASP A 386 -13.86 13.80 4.53
N GLY A 387 -14.23 14.51 3.46
CA GLY A 387 -13.48 14.54 2.20
C GLY A 387 -12.05 15.08 2.36
N ILE A 388 -11.89 16.19 3.09
CA ILE A 388 -10.56 16.78 3.33
C ILE A 388 -9.75 15.91 4.29
N ALA A 389 -10.38 15.39 5.35
CA ALA A 389 -9.71 14.52 6.30
C ALA A 389 -9.21 13.22 5.64
N MET A 390 -10.02 12.60 4.79
CA MET A 390 -9.60 11.43 3.98
C MET A 390 -8.51 11.77 2.96
N SER A 391 -8.51 12.96 2.40
CA SER A 391 -7.45 13.43 1.50
C SER A 391 -6.11 13.57 2.23
N ILE A 392 -6.12 14.12 3.45
CA ILE A 392 -4.93 14.20 4.32
C ILE A 392 -4.43 12.79 4.69
N TYR A 393 -5.34 11.89 5.09
CA TYR A 393 -5.02 10.49 5.38
C TYR A 393 -4.32 9.81 4.19
N ASN A 394 -4.89 9.91 3.00
CA ASN A 394 -4.30 9.33 1.77
C ASN A 394 -2.95 9.98 1.43
N THR A 395 -2.81 11.28 1.62
CA THR A 395 -1.55 12.01 1.40
C THR A 395 -0.45 11.48 2.32
N ILE A 396 -0.76 11.29 3.62
CA ILE A 396 0.17 10.70 4.59
C ILE A 396 0.59 9.29 4.14
N ALA A 397 -0.37 8.45 3.73
CA ALA A 397 -0.08 7.09 3.28
C ALA A 397 0.88 7.06 2.08
N VAL A 398 0.60 7.85 1.06
CA VAL A 398 1.42 7.89 -0.17
C VAL A 398 2.80 8.51 0.08
N ALA A 399 2.86 9.63 0.80
CA ALA A 399 4.12 10.31 1.10
C ALA A 399 5.05 9.44 1.97
N SER A 400 4.49 8.71 2.93
CA SER A 400 5.25 7.83 3.82
C SER A 400 6.06 6.79 3.04
N VAL A 401 5.53 6.22 1.95
CA VAL A 401 6.25 5.22 1.16
C VAL A 401 7.56 5.79 0.60
N GLY A 402 7.53 6.97 -0.01
CA GLY A 402 8.73 7.60 -0.58
C GLY A 402 9.74 8.02 0.49
N ILE A 403 9.25 8.68 1.55
CA ILE A 403 10.09 9.16 2.67
C ILE A 403 10.76 7.97 3.38
N CYS A 404 10.00 6.93 3.70
CA CYS A 404 10.53 5.74 4.39
C CYS A 404 11.52 4.97 3.54
N THR A 405 11.29 4.83 2.22
CA THR A 405 12.25 4.22 1.29
C THR A 405 13.53 5.02 1.23
N GLY A 406 13.44 6.35 1.15
CA GLY A 406 14.59 7.24 1.16
C GLY A 406 15.40 7.14 2.46
N ILE A 407 14.73 7.19 3.63
CA ILE A 407 15.36 7.06 4.94
C ILE A 407 16.04 5.69 5.09
N PHE A 408 15.36 4.61 4.72
CA PHE A 408 15.93 3.26 4.78
C PHE A 408 17.20 3.13 3.93
N ASN A 409 17.16 3.61 2.68
CA ASN A 409 18.33 3.59 1.78
C ASN A 409 19.48 4.46 2.29
N LEU A 410 19.18 5.59 2.92
CA LEU A 410 20.19 6.43 3.56
C LEU A 410 20.86 5.68 4.73
N ILE A 411 20.08 5.02 5.58
CA ILE A 411 20.59 4.19 6.69
C ILE A 411 21.49 3.08 6.15
N LEU A 412 21.07 2.35 5.10
CA LEU A 412 21.89 1.32 4.47
C LEU A 412 23.21 1.88 3.96
N SER A 413 23.18 2.96 3.19
CA SER A 413 24.38 3.57 2.63
C SER A 413 25.35 4.05 3.73
N LYS A 414 24.85 4.76 4.74
CA LYS A 414 25.68 5.27 5.85
C LYS A 414 26.21 4.17 6.77
N SER A 415 25.53 3.02 6.85
CA SER A 415 26.04 1.86 7.60
C SER A 415 27.17 1.10 6.89
N GLY A 416 27.44 1.42 5.60
CA GLY A 416 28.45 0.76 4.79
C GLY A 416 27.96 -0.50 4.10
N TYR A 417 26.70 -0.52 3.66
CA TYR A 417 26.11 -1.63 2.94
C TYR A 417 26.90 -1.96 1.67
N ALA A 418 27.29 -3.21 1.53
CA ALA A 418 27.98 -3.75 0.35
C ALA A 418 27.02 -4.63 -0.46
N ALA A 419 26.82 -4.30 -1.72
CA ALA A 419 26.02 -5.14 -2.61
C ALA A 419 26.66 -6.54 -2.78
N PRO A 420 25.87 -7.62 -2.78
CA PRO A 420 26.39 -8.95 -3.07
C PRO A 420 27.03 -9.00 -4.47
N TYR A 421 28.09 -9.81 -4.60
CA TYR A 421 28.79 -9.99 -5.87
C TYR A 421 29.27 -11.42 -6.04
N THR A 422 29.46 -11.83 -7.28
CA THR A 422 30.05 -13.13 -7.60
C THR A 422 31.57 -12.95 -7.78
N ASN A 423 32.36 -13.71 -7.01
CA ASN A 423 33.83 -13.66 -7.11
C ASN A 423 34.33 -14.38 -8.37
N ALA A 424 35.64 -14.30 -8.62
CA ALA A 424 36.27 -14.94 -9.80
C ALA A 424 36.15 -16.49 -9.82
N ALA A 425 35.88 -17.10 -8.65
CA ALA A 425 35.65 -18.55 -8.51
C ALA A 425 34.16 -18.93 -8.70
N GLY A 426 33.29 -17.99 -9.10
CA GLY A 426 31.86 -18.23 -9.29
C GLY A 426 31.05 -18.31 -7.99
N GLN A 427 31.64 -17.98 -6.83
CA GLN A 427 30.96 -18.01 -5.55
C GLN A 427 30.29 -16.67 -5.26
N LEU A 428 29.03 -16.71 -4.81
CA LEU A 428 28.29 -15.53 -4.37
C LEU A 428 28.79 -15.09 -2.98
N ILE A 429 29.28 -13.87 -2.91
CA ILE A 429 29.70 -13.21 -1.67
C ILE A 429 28.62 -12.21 -1.27
N ALA A 430 27.92 -12.47 -0.16
CA ALA A 430 26.82 -11.68 0.37
C ALA A 430 27.00 -11.41 1.89
N VAL A 431 28.22 -11.04 2.26
CA VAL A 431 28.55 -10.80 3.67
C VAL A 431 28.41 -9.33 4.01
N GLN A 432 27.72 -9.03 5.11
CA GLN A 432 27.55 -7.66 5.62
C GLN A 432 28.30 -7.48 6.94
N SER A 433 28.79 -6.26 7.16
CA SER A 433 29.43 -5.86 8.41
C SER A 433 28.44 -5.90 9.60
N ALA A 434 28.96 -5.93 10.82
CA ALA A 434 28.15 -5.86 12.03
C ALA A 434 27.32 -4.56 12.10
N SER A 435 27.87 -3.44 11.62
CA SER A 435 27.17 -2.17 11.53
C SER A 435 25.92 -2.24 10.64
N VAL A 436 26.05 -2.84 9.45
CA VAL A 436 24.93 -3.04 8.51
C VAL A 436 23.87 -3.96 9.11
N LYS A 437 24.26 -5.08 9.70
CA LYS A 437 23.33 -6.01 10.35
C LYS A 437 22.58 -5.35 11.49
N SER A 438 23.26 -4.54 12.30
CA SER A 438 22.61 -3.76 13.38
C SER A 438 21.63 -2.73 12.82
N ALA A 439 21.98 -2.01 11.75
CA ALA A 439 21.10 -1.05 11.09
C ALA A 439 19.84 -1.73 10.50
N ILE A 440 20.00 -2.88 9.84
CA ILE A 440 18.89 -3.67 9.31
C ILE A 440 17.99 -4.17 10.46
N THR A 441 18.60 -4.66 11.55
CA THR A 441 17.84 -5.11 12.73
C THR A 441 17.05 -3.97 13.36
N PHE A 442 17.67 -2.80 13.51
CA PHE A 442 17.00 -1.62 14.04
C PHE A 442 15.81 -1.20 13.16
N THR A 443 15.97 -1.16 11.84
CA THR A 443 14.89 -0.78 10.92
C THR A 443 13.78 -1.83 10.85
N PHE A 444 14.08 -3.12 11.07
CA PHE A 444 13.08 -4.20 11.03
C PHE A 444 12.29 -4.35 12.34
N VAL A 445 12.93 -4.29 13.50
CA VAL A 445 12.29 -4.54 14.81
C VAL A 445 12.48 -3.42 15.82
N GLY A 446 13.63 -2.72 15.81
CA GLY A 446 13.91 -1.66 16.77
C GLY A 446 12.96 -0.47 16.61
N LEU A 447 12.78 -0.03 15.39
CA LEU A 447 11.86 1.07 15.08
C LEU A 447 10.40 0.71 15.45
N GLU A 448 9.95 -0.52 15.16
CA GLU A 448 8.62 -0.97 15.56
C GLU A 448 8.43 -1.03 17.09
N THR A 449 9.46 -1.40 17.84
CA THR A 449 9.44 -1.35 19.31
C THR A 449 9.19 0.07 19.80
N ILE A 450 9.94 1.03 19.27
CA ILE A 450 9.81 2.45 19.64
C ILE A 450 8.42 2.99 19.24
N THR A 451 8.00 2.76 18.00
CA THR A 451 6.71 3.22 17.51
C THR A 451 5.55 2.61 18.31
N GLY A 452 5.63 1.34 18.68
CA GLY A 452 4.62 0.67 19.51
C GLY A 452 4.48 1.34 20.89
N ILE A 453 5.58 1.65 21.56
CA ILE A 453 5.58 2.36 22.85
C ILE A 453 4.98 3.75 22.69
N VAL A 454 5.46 4.52 21.71
CA VAL A 454 4.98 5.90 21.45
C VAL A 454 3.49 5.91 21.13
N LEU A 455 3.00 4.96 20.33
CA LEU A 455 1.59 4.85 19.95
C LEU A 455 0.71 4.43 21.13
N ALA A 456 1.19 3.50 21.98
CA ALA A 456 0.46 3.13 23.20
C ALA A 456 0.27 4.35 24.12
N ILE A 457 1.31 5.18 24.31
CA ILE A 457 1.24 6.42 25.10
C ILE A 457 0.34 7.46 24.41
N LEU A 458 0.49 7.67 23.10
CA LEU A 458 -0.29 8.66 22.35
C LEU A 458 -1.80 8.40 22.44
N LEU A 459 -2.21 7.13 22.34
CA LEU A 459 -3.61 6.74 22.44
C LEU A 459 -4.23 7.01 23.81
N LEU A 460 -3.45 7.15 24.88
CA LEU A 460 -3.99 7.55 26.20
C LEU A 460 -4.61 8.95 26.16
N PHE A 461 -4.19 9.80 25.23
CA PHE A 461 -4.72 11.15 25.06
C PHE A 461 -5.94 11.21 24.12
N LEU A 462 -6.26 10.13 23.40
CA LEU A 462 -7.41 10.04 22.50
C LEU A 462 -8.68 9.62 23.27
N ASN A 463 -9.33 10.57 23.93
CA ASN A 463 -10.48 10.29 24.79
C ASN A 463 -11.85 10.51 24.11
N VAL A 464 -11.90 10.54 22.76
CA VAL A 464 -13.13 10.82 22.00
C VAL A 464 -14.27 9.83 22.32
N GLU A 465 -13.98 8.55 22.51
CA GLU A 465 -15.00 7.52 22.78
C GLU A 465 -15.86 7.75 24.02
N LYS A 466 -15.37 8.52 24.99
CA LYS A 466 -16.11 8.74 26.23
C LYS A 466 -17.43 9.49 26.01
N ASN A 467 -17.47 10.40 25.05
CA ASN A 467 -18.59 11.29 24.80
C ASN A 467 -19.27 11.07 23.46
N ILE A 468 -18.68 10.21 22.59
CA ILE A 468 -19.08 10.08 21.18
C ILE A 468 -20.56 9.70 21.02
N ALA A 469 -21.12 8.82 21.88
CA ALA A 469 -22.52 8.43 21.81
C ALA A 469 -23.46 9.63 22.03
N LYS A 470 -23.14 10.50 23.00
CA LYS A 470 -23.88 11.72 23.25
C LYS A 470 -23.76 12.74 22.12
N GLU A 471 -22.54 12.92 21.63
CA GLU A 471 -22.22 13.81 20.49
C GLU A 471 -22.97 13.40 19.22
N GLN A 472 -23.01 12.10 18.91
CA GLN A 472 -23.76 11.56 17.79
C GLN A 472 -25.28 11.76 17.94
N GLU A 473 -25.82 11.64 19.15
CA GLU A 473 -27.23 11.91 19.39
C GLU A 473 -27.59 13.40 19.22
N GLU A 474 -26.72 14.30 19.71
CA GLU A 474 -26.87 15.74 19.50
C GLU A 474 -26.78 16.14 18.02
N ILE A 475 -25.91 15.46 17.21
CA ILE A 475 -25.84 15.64 15.76
C ILE A 475 -27.16 15.23 15.09
N LYS A 476 -27.71 14.05 15.45
CA LYS A 476 -29.01 13.58 14.91
C LYS A 476 -30.13 14.57 15.20
N GLN A 477 -30.24 15.05 16.46
CA GLN A 477 -31.22 16.06 16.83
C GLN A 477 -31.06 17.34 16.04
N ARG A 478 -29.83 17.82 15.81
CA ARG A 478 -29.52 19.01 15.02
C ARG A 478 -29.96 18.84 13.56
N ASN A 479 -29.81 17.64 13.00
CA ASN A 479 -30.15 17.34 11.62
C ASN A 479 -31.62 16.98 11.40
N GLY A 480 -32.45 16.98 12.46
CA GLY A 480 -33.88 16.65 12.38
C GLY A 480 -34.16 15.16 12.15
N GLU A 481 -33.18 14.29 12.37
CA GLU A 481 -33.32 12.84 12.30
C GLU A 481 -33.98 12.35 13.59
N THR A 482 -35.28 12.00 13.52
CA THR A 482 -36.01 11.40 14.67
C THR A 482 -35.39 10.05 15.02
N THR A 483 -35.05 9.85 16.27
CA THR A 483 -34.73 8.52 16.84
C THR A 483 -35.97 7.62 16.71
N GLU A 484 -35.95 6.65 15.75
CA GLU A 484 -36.81 5.48 15.85
C GLU A 484 -36.23 4.47 16.84
#